data_37095b7cea9ab606a2345c76cf66a8d2
#
_entry.id   37095b7cea9ab606a2345c76cf66a8d2
#
_cell.length_a   1.000
_cell.length_b   1.000
_cell.length_c   1.000
_cell.angle_alpha   90.00
_cell.angle_beta   90.00
_cell.angle_gamma   90.00
#
_symmetry.space_group_name_H-M   'P 1'
#
loop_
_entity.id
_entity.type
_entity.pdbx_description
1 polymer ?
#
loop_
_entity_poly.entity_id
_entity_poly.type
_entity_poly.pdbx_seq_one_letter_code
_entity_poly.pdbx_strand_id
1 'polypeptide(L)'
;MMNPQHPPSPNAQRLDALSTQHAIHELHRLFQGAKVQKINQYSPTDFSLHLWKPNPDKLPELERCFLLVHLNKQNPFFALLTHDEVKSMFPTATHQSPILMSLRKYLQGSRLDVARSVAGEPAFTLGFNYSTELGFRASVTLVVEMIGKYSNLLLVEDGSQKILNLLNVVSEEQSQFRPLHVGAIYSPPPRPQGKTPWTTLNLAELWQDLDAPYSAETAFDAIKTVGWGIAKCLAMPLLERATSFEEAQTALEQWKTHPQGVLFREAHGSLTGFHGVDVIGQGELVGSTLVAVSVYYGSWKQGQLWEEARQTLRKPLRKKLNLLKKGLEQLQTSQVTPSTLDDLQVKGDILMTLYSMRHFTQAKPCENTFTPELNPLTGEAGNAIDVDVKKTWLENAQVYYRLVQKAKGRNAYTHEERLRLENELAYYKSLSVLLDNAESLEDLHALEADWRDAGLLKALKVKASKGKASQKALQKASLEEVGVLKLTSPDDLLIWVGKSSKANGQLIQKHLRPKDWWVHVAEGLSGSHVVVKVHGTPWADAPSLPLPTLAMATALAAWYSEARDSAKVPVLYTRGKYVRPIPQSWAGHVSYTHEEALMIAPQKNRKS
;
A
#
# COMPACT_ATOMS: atom_id res chain seq x y z
N MET A 1 11.55 -11.86 2.54
CA MET A 1 10.61 -10.92 1.92
C MET A 1 9.31 -10.97 2.70
N MET A 2 8.81 -9.82 3.16
CA MET A 2 7.56 -9.73 3.93
C MET A 2 6.37 -10.23 3.13
N ASN A 3 5.45 -10.91 3.83
CA ASN A 3 4.11 -11.16 3.29
C ASN A 3 3.26 -9.89 3.50
N PRO A 4 2.90 -9.13 2.47
CA PRO A 4 2.21 -7.84 2.59
C PRO A 4 0.74 -7.94 2.99
N GLN A 5 0.25 -9.13 3.32
CA GLN A 5 -1.16 -9.37 3.62
C GLN A 5 -1.60 -8.94 5.02
N HIS A 6 -0.65 -8.67 5.93
CA HIS A 6 -0.95 -8.15 7.24
C HIS A 6 -0.30 -6.77 7.40
N PRO A 7 -1.10 -5.71 7.52
CA PRO A 7 -0.57 -4.40 7.83
C PRO A 7 0.21 -4.52 9.15
N PRO A 8 1.40 -3.88 9.24
CA PRO A 8 2.11 -3.83 10.51
C PRO A 8 1.19 -3.26 11.57
N SER A 9 1.35 -3.68 12.81
CA SER A 9 0.64 -3.07 13.94
C SER A 9 0.66 -1.54 13.76
N PRO A 10 -0.47 -0.85 13.90
CA PRO A 10 -0.53 0.60 13.74
C PRO A 10 0.46 1.33 14.68
N ASN A 11 0.84 0.68 15.77
CA ASN A 11 1.86 1.16 16.70
C ASN A 11 3.12 0.30 16.58
N ALA A 12 4.19 0.86 15.99
CA ALA A 12 5.50 0.25 16.07
C ALA A 12 5.96 0.15 17.54
N GLN A 13 6.74 -0.87 17.85
CA GLN A 13 7.46 -0.93 19.12
C GLN A 13 8.31 0.33 19.26
N ARG A 14 8.24 0.99 20.41
CA ARG A 14 9.02 2.23 20.66
C ARG A 14 10.49 1.88 20.84
N LEU A 15 11.34 2.65 20.18
CA LEU A 15 12.78 2.63 20.42
C LEU A 15 13.07 3.25 21.79
N ASP A 16 13.87 2.58 22.63
CA ASP A 16 14.26 3.06 23.93
C ASP A 16 15.70 3.62 23.96
N ALA A 17 16.10 4.17 25.10
CA ALA A 17 17.42 4.74 25.28
C ALA A 17 18.54 3.69 25.13
N LEU A 18 18.36 2.48 25.69
CA LEU A 18 19.38 1.44 25.68
C LEU A 18 19.58 0.84 24.28
N SER A 19 18.49 0.50 23.57
CA SER A 19 18.59 0.04 22.19
C SER A 19 19.19 1.11 21.27
N THR A 20 18.85 2.39 21.51
CA THR A 20 19.49 3.51 20.81
C THR A 20 20.99 3.57 21.12
N GLN A 21 21.38 3.42 22.38
CA GLN A 21 22.79 3.43 22.80
C GLN A 21 23.58 2.32 22.10
N HIS A 22 23.10 1.10 22.12
CA HIS A 22 23.78 -0.04 21.46
C HIS A 22 23.87 0.15 19.94
N ALA A 23 22.78 0.49 19.29
CA ALA A 23 22.76 0.69 17.84
C ALA A 23 23.65 1.85 17.39
N ILE A 24 23.72 2.94 18.15
CA ILE A 24 24.60 4.08 17.83
C ILE A 24 26.07 3.78 18.13
N HIS A 25 26.38 2.98 19.15
CA HIS A 25 27.74 2.49 19.39
C HIS A 25 28.22 1.64 18.21
N GLU A 26 27.40 0.71 17.72
CA GLU A 26 27.70 -0.10 16.53
C GLU A 26 27.82 0.76 15.27
N LEU A 27 26.92 1.75 15.08
CA LEU A 27 26.98 2.71 13.98
C LEU A 27 28.32 3.46 13.98
N HIS A 28 28.77 3.92 15.16
CA HIS A 28 30.06 4.59 15.31
C HIS A 28 31.20 3.68 14.85
N ARG A 29 31.28 2.46 15.40
CA ARG A 29 32.32 1.49 15.07
C ARG A 29 32.37 1.19 13.57
N LEU A 30 31.22 1.00 12.94
CA LEU A 30 31.14 0.64 11.51
C LEU A 30 31.40 1.83 10.59
N PHE A 31 30.90 3.03 10.91
CA PHE A 31 30.84 4.16 9.98
C PHE A 31 31.72 5.36 10.38
N GLN A 32 32.52 5.30 11.43
CA GLN A 32 33.51 6.33 11.70
C GLN A 32 34.42 6.54 10.46
N GLY A 33 34.59 7.79 10.02
CA GLY A 33 35.31 8.16 8.81
C GLY A 33 34.51 8.05 7.51
N ALA A 34 33.27 7.53 7.55
CA ALA A 34 32.41 7.44 6.36
C ALA A 34 32.09 8.83 5.80
N LYS A 35 32.09 8.93 4.46
CA LYS A 35 31.75 10.16 3.74
C LYS A 35 30.25 10.27 3.51
N VAL A 36 29.67 11.43 3.78
CA VAL A 36 28.27 11.75 3.41
C VAL A 36 28.24 12.12 1.93
N GLN A 37 27.72 11.24 1.09
CA GLN A 37 27.66 11.47 -0.36
C GLN A 37 26.45 12.32 -0.75
N LYS A 38 25.28 12.06 -0.14
CA LYS A 38 24.04 12.71 -0.48
C LYS A 38 23.09 12.76 0.74
N ILE A 39 22.26 13.80 0.78
CA ILE A 39 21.20 13.92 1.79
C ILE A 39 19.89 14.16 1.06
N ASN A 40 18.89 13.35 1.39
CA ASN A 40 17.55 13.44 0.84
C ASN A 40 16.52 13.68 1.95
N GLN A 41 15.44 14.33 1.57
CA GLN A 41 14.23 14.43 2.38
C GLN A 41 13.06 13.93 1.54
N TYR A 42 12.31 12.97 2.06
CA TYR A 42 11.21 12.31 1.35
C TYR A 42 9.84 12.83 1.77
N SER A 43 9.73 13.22 3.05
CA SER A 43 8.54 13.82 3.65
C SER A 43 8.98 14.93 4.63
N PRO A 44 8.06 15.67 5.26
CA PRO A 44 8.42 16.61 6.33
C PRO A 44 9.26 15.99 7.44
N THR A 45 9.14 14.68 7.69
CA THR A 45 9.76 13.97 8.82
C THR A 45 10.73 12.86 8.43
N ASP A 46 10.89 12.55 7.13
CA ASP A 46 11.76 11.48 6.64
C ASP A 46 13.02 12.04 5.97
N PHE A 47 14.16 11.78 6.56
CA PHE A 47 15.48 12.19 6.05
C PHE A 47 16.38 10.98 5.86
N SER A 48 17.25 11.01 4.84
CA SER A 48 18.32 10.02 4.73
C SER A 48 19.67 10.65 4.45
N LEU A 49 20.69 10.11 5.12
CA LEU A 49 22.10 10.41 4.88
C LEU A 49 22.71 9.21 4.15
N HIS A 50 23.17 9.40 2.92
CA HIS A 50 23.90 8.37 2.19
C HIS A 50 25.35 8.35 2.67
N LEU A 51 25.70 7.32 3.44
CA LEU A 51 27.03 7.08 4.00
C LEU A 51 27.81 6.14 3.08
N TRP A 52 29.04 6.51 2.81
CA TRP A 52 29.97 5.70 2.04
C TRP A 52 31.28 5.52 2.81
N LYS A 53 31.70 4.27 3.00
CA LYS A 53 32.97 3.89 3.59
C LYS A 53 33.52 2.69 2.83
N PRO A 54 34.76 2.74 2.29
CA PRO A 54 35.33 1.59 1.63
C PRO A 54 35.50 0.47 2.62
N ASN A 55 34.85 -0.66 2.33
CA ASN A 55 34.99 -1.97 2.97
C ASN A 55 35.00 -1.96 4.52
N PRO A 56 33.89 -1.58 5.18
CA PRO A 56 33.83 -1.77 6.63
C PRO A 56 33.72 -3.28 6.94
N ASP A 57 34.73 -3.82 7.59
CA ASP A 57 34.77 -5.21 8.12
C ASP A 57 34.48 -6.32 7.08
N LYS A 58 34.83 -6.11 5.79
CA LYS A 58 34.60 -7.06 4.68
C LYS A 58 33.12 -7.35 4.37
N LEU A 59 32.19 -6.47 4.75
CA LEU A 59 30.77 -6.56 4.43
C LEU A 59 30.44 -5.61 3.26
N PRO A 60 30.44 -6.09 1.99
CA PRO A 60 30.21 -5.24 0.80
C PRO A 60 28.86 -4.54 0.84
N GLU A 61 27.88 -5.15 1.50
CA GLU A 61 26.51 -4.62 1.65
C GLU A 61 26.47 -3.31 2.46
N LEU A 62 27.42 -3.13 3.39
CA LEU A 62 27.53 -1.93 4.23
C LEU A 62 28.40 -0.81 3.61
N GLU A 63 29.04 -1.05 2.46
CA GLU A 63 29.89 -0.04 1.82
C GLU A 63 29.09 1.22 1.43
N ARG A 64 27.83 1.04 1.07
CA ARG A 64 26.90 2.11 0.66
C ARG A 64 25.55 1.94 1.36
N CYS A 65 25.36 2.62 2.46
CA CYS A 65 24.13 2.55 3.23
C CYS A 65 23.48 3.92 3.37
N PHE A 66 22.19 3.88 3.64
CA PHE A 66 21.39 5.05 3.94
C PHE A 66 20.96 5.01 5.40
N LEU A 67 21.43 5.96 6.20
CA LEU A 67 20.89 6.20 7.52
C LEU A 67 19.57 6.97 7.36
N LEU A 68 18.45 6.26 7.42
CA LEU A 68 17.11 6.85 7.47
C LEU A 68 16.83 7.34 8.88
N VAL A 69 16.31 8.57 9.00
CA VAL A 69 15.82 9.16 10.25
C VAL A 69 14.36 9.55 10.04
N HIS A 70 13.47 8.97 10.82
CA HIS A 70 12.04 9.19 10.79
C HIS A 70 11.60 9.90 12.09
N LEU A 71 11.10 11.13 11.99
CA LEU A 71 10.80 12.00 13.13
C LEU A 71 9.30 12.27 13.29
N ASN A 72 8.48 11.26 13.00
CA ASN A 72 7.05 11.34 13.27
C ASN A 72 6.81 11.40 14.80
N LYS A 73 5.80 12.18 15.20
CA LYS A 73 5.44 12.38 16.60
C LYS A 73 5.00 11.11 17.34
N GLN A 74 4.49 10.11 16.60
CA GLN A 74 3.97 8.88 17.19
C GLN A 74 5.07 7.82 17.36
N ASN A 75 5.82 7.54 16.32
CA ASN A 75 6.82 6.47 16.26
C ASN A 75 8.12 6.97 15.61
N PRO A 76 8.90 7.82 16.26
CA PRO A 76 10.19 8.25 15.74
C PRO A 76 11.19 7.09 15.83
N PHE A 77 12.04 6.94 14.80
CA PHE A 77 13.06 5.90 14.74
C PHE A 77 14.20 6.26 13.78
N PHE A 78 15.23 5.46 13.76
CA PHE A 78 16.23 5.43 12.68
C PHE A 78 16.44 4.00 12.19
N ALA A 79 16.95 3.86 10.97
CA ALA A 79 17.28 2.57 10.38
C ALA A 79 18.42 2.72 9.37
N LEU A 80 19.28 1.72 9.30
CA LEU A 80 20.31 1.61 8.29
C LEU A 80 19.76 0.75 7.14
N LEU A 81 19.61 1.34 5.96
CA LEU A 81 18.96 0.72 4.81
C LEU A 81 19.93 0.61 3.63
N THR A 82 19.74 -0.40 2.82
CA THR A 82 20.41 -0.56 1.53
C THR A 82 19.88 0.41 0.48
N HIS A 83 20.59 0.53 -0.65
CA HIS A 83 20.14 1.35 -1.78
C HIS A 83 18.77 0.89 -2.33
N ASP A 84 18.60 -0.40 -2.47
CA ASP A 84 17.38 -0.97 -3.07
C ASP A 84 16.16 -0.82 -2.16
N GLU A 85 16.33 -0.97 -0.84
CA GLU A 85 15.28 -0.71 0.14
C GLU A 85 14.83 0.75 0.10
N VAL A 86 15.77 1.69 0.10
CA VAL A 86 15.43 3.13 0.02
C VAL A 86 14.76 3.47 -1.30
N LYS A 87 15.23 2.90 -2.42
CA LYS A 87 14.65 3.14 -3.74
C LYS A 87 13.23 2.58 -3.85
N SER A 88 12.96 1.41 -3.26
CA SER A 88 11.61 0.83 -3.24
C SER A 88 10.64 1.65 -2.39
N MET A 89 11.06 2.12 -1.22
CA MET A 89 10.24 2.94 -0.32
C MET A 89 10.03 4.37 -0.85
N PHE A 90 11.06 4.97 -1.41
CA PHE A 90 11.09 6.38 -1.79
C PHE A 90 11.64 6.56 -3.22
N PRO A 91 10.85 6.26 -4.25
CA PRO A 91 11.30 6.32 -5.64
C PRO A 91 11.76 7.73 -6.07
N THR A 92 11.25 8.77 -5.40
CA THR A 92 11.65 10.16 -5.65
C THR A 92 11.79 10.95 -4.36
N ALA A 93 12.89 11.70 -4.20
CA ALA A 93 13.04 12.67 -3.12
C ALA A 93 12.45 14.01 -3.57
N THR A 94 11.25 14.32 -3.13
CA THR A 94 10.49 15.50 -3.62
C THR A 94 10.42 16.64 -2.61
N HIS A 95 10.68 16.38 -1.34
CA HIS A 95 10.54 17.40 -0.30
C HIS A 95 11.77 18.29 -0.22
N GLN A 96 11.56 19.59 -0.10
CA GLN A 96 12.59 20.62 0.07
C GLN A 96 12.23 21.45 1.28
N SER A 97 13.15 21.61 2.21
CA SER A 97 12.96 22.40 3.42
C SER A 97 14.23 23.20 3.77
N PRO A 98 14.12 24.26 4.58
CA PRO A 98 15.29 25.02 5.03
C PRO A 98 16.33 24.15 5.75
N ILE A 99 15.90 23.22 6.58
CA ILE A 99 16.81 22.31 7.29
C ILE A 99 17.58 21.41 6.29
N LEU A 100 16.92 20.87 5.24
CA LEU A 100 17.61 20.08 4.21
C LEU A 100 18.71 20.89 3.51
N MET A 101 18.46 22.15 3.21
CA MET A 101 19.47 23.02 2.58
C MET A 101 20.68 23.23 3.49
N SER A 102 20.46 23.43 4.79
CA SER A 102 21.53 23.52 5.78
C SER A 102 22.29 22.21 5.94
N LEU A 103 21.58 21.08 6.03
CA LEU A 103 22.22 19.76 6.08
C LEU A 103 23.12 19.53 4.85
N ARG A 104 22.66 19.85 3.66
CA ARG A 104 23.48 19.72 2.44
C ARG A 104 24.69 20.64 2.45
N LYS A 105 24.52 21.89 2.89
CA LYS A 105 25.62 22.86 2.97
C LYS A 105 26.76 22.37 3.85
N TYR A 106 26.46 21.83 5.03
CA TYR A 106 27.44 21.50 6.06
C TYR A 106 27.88 20.04 6.05
N LEU A 107 26.97 19.11 5.72
CA LEU A 107 27.24 17.68 5.85
C LEU A 107 27.57 16.99 4.53
N GLN A 108 27.10 17.49 3.38
CA GLN A 108 27.38 16.82 2.10
C GLN A 108 28.86 16.98 1.75
N GLY A 109 29.54 15.85 1.56
CA GLY A 109 30.98 15.81 1.34
C GLY A 109 31.82 15.70 2.63
N SER A 110 31.24 15.98 3.81
CA SER A 110 31.90 15.82 5.12
C SER A 110 32.11 14.35 5.49
N ARG A 111 32.87 14.12 6.57
CA ARG A 111 33.08 12.79 7.14
C ARG A 111 32.51 12.69 8.55
N LEU A 112 31.87 11.55 8.82
CA LEU A 112 31.41 11.22 10.16
C LEU A 112 32.62 11.00 11.07
N ASP A 113 32.78 11.84 12.08
CA ASP A 113 33.85 11.73 13.06
C ASP A 113 33.43 10.88 14.26
N VAL A 114 32.28 11.20 14.83
CA VAL A 114 31.78 10.54 16.03
C VAL A 114 30.27 10.36 15.99
N ALA A 115 29.78 9.22 16.48
CA ALA A 115 28.37 9.03 16.80
C ALA A 115 28.25 8.70 18.30
N ARG A 116 27.35 9.39 19.02
CA ARG A 116 27.14 9.25 20.46
C ARG A 116 25.65 9.24 20.78
N SER A 117 25.23 8.32 21.63
CA SER A 117 23.88 8.34 22.22
C SER A 117 23.79 9.36 23.35
N VAL A 118 22.60 9.86 23.62
CA VAL A 118 22.31 10.68 24.81
C VAL A 118 21.86 9.73 25.93
N ALA A 119 22.56 9.77 27.05
CA ALA A 119 22.28 8.88 28.18
C ALA A 119 20.83 9.00 28.66
N GLY A 120 20.13 7.87 28.73
CA GLY A 120 18.75 7.76 29.19
C GLY A 120 17.67 8.25 28.21
N GLU A 121 18.05 8.79 27.04
CA GLU A 121 17.11 9.26 26.03
C GLU A 121 17.22 8.48 24.71
N PRO A 122 16.12 8.27 23.98
CA PRO A 122 16.17 7.78 22.61
C PRO A 122 16.61 8.94 21.68
N ALA A 123 17.84 9.38 21.87
CA ALA A 123 18.44 10.49 21.15
C ALA A 123 19.93 10.24 20.92
N PHE A 124 20.47 10.81 19.84
CA PHE A 124 21.88 10.68 19.52
C PHE A 124 22.42 11.88 18.75
N THR A 125 23.73 11.97 18.71
CA THR A 125 24.47 13.00 17.99
C THR A 125 25.44 12.37 16.99
N LEU A 126 25.57 13.01 15.82
CA LEU A 126 26.54 12.67 14.80
C LEU A 126 27.42 13.89 14.54
N GLY A 127 28.69 13.81 14.91
CA GLY A 127 29.70 14.86 14.66
C GLY A 127 30.32 14.69 13.28
N PHE A 128 30.44 15.78 12.54
CA PHE A 128 31.00 15.80 11.21
C PHE A 128 32.09 16.86 11.06
N ASN A 129 33.20 16.47 10.41
CA ASN A 129 34.25 17.37 10.03
C ASN A 129 34.09 17.80 8.57
N TYR A 130 34.10 19.10 8.30
CA TYR A 130 33.99 19.67 6.96
C TYR A 130 35.06 20.76 6.75
N SER A 131 35.32 21.10 5.49
CA SER A 131 36.19 22.21 5.14
C SER A 131 35.35 23.43 4.78
N THR A 132 35.65 24.57 5.37
CA THR A 132 35.02 25.84 5.02
C THR A 132 35.46 26.29 3.61
N GLU A 133 34.80 27.27 3.02
CA GLU A 133 35.16 27.87 1.74
C GLU A 133 36.58 28.45 1.73
N LEU A 134 37.10 28.85 2.88
CA LEU A 134 38.47 29.35 3.08
C LEU A 134 39.51 28.23 3.34
N GLY A 135 39.08 26.95 3.30
CA GLY A 135 39.95 25.81 3.53
C GLY A 135 40.23 25.46 5.00
N PHE A 136 39.61 26.16 5.97
CA PHE A 136 39.75 25.82 7.40
C PHE A 136 38.89 24.60 7.74
N ARG A 137 39.39 23.77 8.67
CA ARG A 137 38.61 22.67 9.22
C ARG A 137 37.65 23.22 10.25
N ALA A 138 36.41 22.82 10.13
CA ALA A 138 35.34 23.12 11.08
C ALA A 138 34.53 21.86 11.35
N SER A 139 33.81 21.86 12.47
CA SER A 139 32.96 20.73 12.85
C SER A 139 31.55 21.18 13.18
N VAL A 140 30.59 20.31 12.88
CA VAL A 140 29.19 20.49 13.20
C VAL A 140 28.63 19.18 13.72
N THR A 141 27.65 19.28 14.61
CA THR A 141 26.93 18.13 15.17
C THR A 141 25.49 18.12 14.69
N LEU A 142 25.08 17.00 14.09
CA LEU A 142 23.69 16.68 13.84
C LEU A 142 23.10 16.01 15.07
N VAL A 143 22.12 16.64 15.69
CA VAL A 143 21.40 16.11 16.85
C VAL A 143 20.08 15.54 16.39
N VAL A 144 19.80 14.28 16.76
CA VAL A 144 18.57 13.56 16.46
C VAL A 144 17.88 13.20 17.77
N GLU A 145 16.73 13.80 18.00
CA GLU A 145 15.91 13.59 19.20
C GLU A 145 14.64 12.85 18.82
N MET A 146 14.44 11.62 19.29
CA MET A 146 13.30 10.76 18.97
C MET A 146 12.34 10.66 20.17
N ILE A 147 11.93 11.82 20.71
CA ILE A 147 11.18 11.95 21.98
C ILE A 147 9.68 12.19 21.68
N GLY A 148 9.05 11.31 20.91
CA GLY A 148 7.62 11.37 20.58
C GLY A 148 7.23 12.72 19.97
N LYS A 149 6.27 13.42 20.58
CA LYS A 149 5.80 14.72 20.09
C LYS A 149 6.86 15.84 20.07
N TYR A 150 7.96 15.65 20.79
CA TYR A 150 9.09 16.57 20.87
C TYR A 150 10.26 16.16 19.97
N SER A 151 10.06 15.18 19.10
CA SER A 151 11.09 14.74 18.15
C SER A 151 11.58 15.90 17.31
N ASN A 152 12.91 15.99 17.15
CA ASN A 152 13.53 17.09 16.42
C ASN A 152 14.82 16.65 15.72
N LEU A 153 15.23 17.41 14.73
CA LEU A 153 16.50 17.32 14.03
C LEU A 153 17.14 18.68 14.08
N LEU A 154 18.34 18.78 14.66
CA LEU A 154 19.03 20.06 14.84
C LEU A 154 20.44 19.94 14.27
N LEU A 155 20.88 21.00 13.62
CA LEU A 155 22.27 21.16 13.19
C LEU A 155 22.91 22.21 14.10
N VAL A 156 23.96 21.81 14.81
CA VAL A 156 24.63 22.63 15.86
C VAL A 156 26.09 22.84 15.48
N GLU A 157 26.58 24.05 15.64
CA GLU A 157 27.98 24.40 15.47
C GLU A 157 28.78 24.00 16.72
N ASP A 158 29.81 23.19 16.60
CA ASP A 158 30.52 22.62 17.74
C ASP A 158 31.24 23.68 18.61
N GLY A 159 31.84 24.69 17.99
CA GLY A 159 32.59 25.72 18.74
C GLY A 159 31.70 26.61 19.60
N SER A 160 30.60 27.08 19.06
CA SER A 160 29.69 28.02 19.73
C SER A 160 28.47 27.36 20.37
N GLN A 161 28.23 26.11 20.10
CA GLN A 161 27.01 25.37 20.45
C GLN A 161 25.72 26.03 19.94
N LYS A 162 25.81 26.89 18.91
CA LYS A 162 24.65 27.56 18.31
C LYS A 162 23.92 26.64 17.37
N ILE A 163 22.59 26.68 17.43
CA ILE A 163 21.72 25.98 16.48
C ILE A 163 21.78 26.73 15.14
N LEU A 164 22.36 26.09 14.12
CA LEU A 164 22.43 26.61 12.76
C LEU A 164 21.10 26.47 12.02
N ASN A 165 20.41 25.37 12.25
CA ASN A 165 19.05 25.13 11.74
C ASN A 165 18.40 23.96 12.49
N LEU A 166 17.06 23.85 12.43
CA LEU A 166 16.31 22.78 13.09
C LEU A 166 15.02 22.47 12.33
N LEU A 167 14.47 21.28 12.59
CA LEU A 167 13.23 20.82 11.96
C LEU A 167 12.01 21.49 12.60
N ASN A 168 11.92 21.46 13.93
CA ASN A 168 10.79 21.99 14.69
C ASN A 168 11.27 23.08 15.65
N VAL A 169 10.79 24.30 15.46
CA VAL A 169 11.01 25.41 16.39
C VAL A 169 10.19 25.15 17.64
N VAL A 170 10.78 25.40 18.81
CA VAL A 170 10.11 25.40 20.12
C VAL A 170 10.17 26.79 20.69
N SER A 171 9.04 27.50 20.73
CA SER A 171 8.98 28.86 21.30
C SER A 171 9.04 28.84 22.81
N GLU A 172 9.33 30.00 23.41
CA GLU A 172 9.30 30.19 24.87
C GLU A 172 7.91 29.90 25.46
N GLU A 173 6.85 30.18 24.73
CA GLU A 173 5.47 29.83 25.11
C GLU A 173 5.23 28.31 25.19
N GLN A 174 5.89 27.54 24.31
CA GLN A 174 5.79 26.08 24.30
C GLN A 174 6.69 25.39 25.33
N SER A 175 7.82 26.00 25.65
CA SER A 175 8.77 25.54 26.69
C SER A 175 9.58 26.68 27.22
N GLN A 176 9.30 27.09 28.45
CA GLN A 176 10.11 28.09 29.16
C GLN A 176 11.51 27.55 29.51
N PHE A 177 11.65 26.24 29.66
CA PHE A 177 12.91 25.61 30.07
C PHE A 177 13.86 25.32 28.90
N ARG A 178 13.34 25.17 27.67
CA ARG A 178 14.14 24.78 26.53
C ARG A 178 13.56 25.32 25.22
N PRO A 179 13.64 26.63 24.99
CA PRO A 179 13.30 27.17 23.67
C PRO A 179 14.35 26.74 22.64
N LEU A 180 13.92 26.34 21.47
CA LEU A 180 14.79 25.91 20.37
C LEU A 180 14.47 26.69 19.11
N HIS A 181 15.40 27.56 18.71
CA HIS A 181 15.33 28.36 17.49
C HIS A 181 16.72 28.57 16.88
N VAL A 182 16.78 29.00 15.64
CA VAL A 182 18.05 29.31 14.98
C VAL A 182 18.78 30.41 15.77
N GLY A 183 20.08 30.18 16.03
CA GLY A 183 20.94 31.08 16.81
C GLY A 183 20.91 30.86 18.31
N ALA A 184 19.96 30.13 18.87
CA ALA A 184 19.96 29.73 20.27
C ALA A 184 21.12 28.77 20.58
N ILE A 185 21.58 28.74 21.81
CA ILE A 185 22.55 27.72 22.28
C ILE A 185 21.80 26.43 22.51
N TYR A 186 22.29 25.34 21.93
CA TYR A 186 21.71 24.02 22.12
C TYR A 186 21.88 23.54 23.56
N SER A 187 20.82 23.09 24.17
CA SER A 187 20.83 22.34 25.44
C SER A 187 20.12 20.98 25.23
N PRO A 188 20.62 19.89 25.82
CA PRO A 188 19.96 18.60 25.75
C PRO A 188 18.59 18.61 26.43
N PRO A 189 17.72 17.61 26.17
CA PRO A 189 16.45 17.49 26.89
C PRO A 189 16.64 17.50 28.41
N PRO A 190 15.74 18.17 29.18
CA PRO A 190 15.86 18.24 30.64
C PRO A 190 15.72 16.84 31.24
N ARG A 191 16.63 16.50 32.14
CA ARG A 191 16.60 15.21 32.86
C ARG A 191 15.53 15.26 33.94
N PRO A 192 14.81 14.16 34.20
CA PRO A 192 13.89 14.08 35.34
C PRO A 192 14.65 14.31 36.66
N GLN A 193 14.17 15.24 37.48
CA GLN A 193 14.82 15.56 38.77
C GLN A 193 14.82 14.36 39.70
N GLY A 194 15.93 14.11 40.39
CA GLY A 194 16.08 13.03 41.33
C GLY A 194 16.17 11.63 40.75
N LYS A 195 16.28 11.51 39.42
CA LYS A 195 16.39 10.21 38.74
C LYS A 195 17.70 10.09 37.98
N THR A 196 18.18 8.84 37.84
CA THR A 196 19.35 8.48 37.04
C THR A 196 18.95 7.64 35.85
N PRO A 197 19.73 7.61 34.75
CA PRO A 197 19.49 6.64 33.69
C PRO A 197 19.46 5.21 34.24
N TRP A 198 18.41 4.42 33.96
CA TRP A 198 18.28 3.09 34.54
C TRP A 198 19.48 2.17 34.22
N THR A 199 20.17 2.42 33.11
CA THR A 199 21.36 1.69 32.72
C THR A 199 22.53 1.85 33.67
N THR A 200 22.53 2.87 34.51
CA THR A 200 23.58 3.13 35.53
C THR A 200 23.14 2.77 36.94
N LEU A 201 21.91 2.28 37.13
CA LEU A 201 21.42 1.83 38.42
C LEU A 201 22.11 0.54 38.85
N ASN A 202 22.44 0.43 40.13
CA ASN A 202 22.77 -0.81 40.79
C ASN A 202 21.46 -1.52 41.16
N LEU A 203 21.06 -2.50 40.36
CA LEU A 203 19.77 -3.18 40.56
C LEU A 203 19.77 -4.09 41.80
N ALA A 204 20.92 -4.60 42.19
CA ALA A 204 21.04 -5.39 43.42
C ALA A 204 20.73 -4.56 44.68
N GLU A 205 21.32 -3.36 44.81
CA GLU A 205 21.02 -2.42 45.90
C GLU A 205 19.57 -1.98 45.86
N LEU A 206 19.06 -1.64 44.67
CA LEU A 206 17.68 -1.17 44.50
C LEU A 206 16.65 -2.19 45.03
N TRP A 207 16.91 -3.48 44.86
CA TRP A 207 15.95 -4.53 45.21
C TRP A 207 16.16 -5.14 46.59
N GLN A 208 17.32 -4.92 47.19
CA GLN A 208 17.57 -5.33 48.59
C GLN A 208 16.66 -4.59 49.61
N ASP A 209 16.30 -3.34 49.30
CA ASP A 209 15.46 -2.49 50.14
C ASP A 209 13.95 -2.67 49.86
N LEU A 210 13.56 -3.55 48.92
CA LEU A 210 12.16 -3.82 48.59
C LEU A 210 11.57 -4.89 49.55
N ASP A 211 10.75 -4.43 50.48
CA ASP A 211 9.93 -5.32 51.34
C ASP A 211 8.66 -5.81 50.61
N ALA A 212 8.83 -6.45 49.47
CA ALA A 212 7.74 -6.94 48.63
C ALA A 212 8.14 -8.25 47.91
N PRO A 213 7.19 -9.18 47.68
CA PRO A 213 7.44 -10.35 46.86
C PRO A 213 7.75 -9.94 45.41
N TYR A 214 8.53 -10.75 44.72
CA TYR A 214 8.83 -10.52 43.31
C TYR A 214 7.56 -10.55 42.47
N SER A 215 7.38 -9.51 41.65
CA SER A 215 6.56 -9.51 40.46
C SER A 215 7.21 -8.62 39.38
N ALA A 216 6.90 -8.86 38.12
CA ALA A 216 7.43 -8.07 37.02
C ALA A 216 7.08 -6.58 37.17
N GLU A 217 5.87 -6.28 37.60
CA GLU A 217 5.40 -4.93 37.90
C GLU A 217 6.18 -4.30 39.05
N THR A 218 6.34 -5.01 40.16
CA THR A 218 7.10 -4.52 41.32
C THR A 218 8.54 -4.17 40.92
N ALA A 219 9.21 -5.05 40.20
CA ALA A 219 10.57 -4.84 39.72
C ALA A 219 10.65 -3.64 38.73
N PHE A 220 9.70 -3.53 37.81
CA PHE A 220 9.66 -2.42 36.87
C PHE A 220 9.37 -1.08 37.55
N ASP A 221 8.43 -1.02 38.48
CA ASP A 221 8.06 0.20 39.19
C ASP A 221 9.19 0.66 40.11
N ALA A 222 9.93 -0.25 40.73
CA ALA A 222 11.13 0.10 41.50
C ALA A 222 12.17 0.78 40.60
N ILE A 223 12.48 0.24 39.44
CA ILE A 223 13.41 0.88 38.49
C ILE A 223 12.87 2.25 38.07
N LYS A 224 11.58 2.37 37.78
CA LYS A 224 10.94 3.59 37.30
C LYS A 224 10.90 4.69 38.39
N THR A 225 10.88 4.29 39.66
CA THR A 225 10.86 5.26 40.78
C THR A 225 12.14 6.07 40.85
N VAL A 226 13.29 5.47 40.71
CA VAL A 226 14.62 6.12 40.82
C VAL A 226 15.32 6.26 39.46
N GLY A 227 14.87 5.52 38.46
CA GLY A 227 15.44 5.48 37.12
C GLY A 227 14.53 6.08 36.05
N TRP A 228 15.13 6.33 34.89
CA TRP A 228 14.43 6.77 33.67
C TRP A 228 15.09 6.21 32.43
N GLY A 229 14.39 6.29 31.28
CA GLY A 229 14.89 5.84 29.99
C GLY A 229 14.66 4.37 29.69
N ILE A 230 13.94 3.61 30.55
CA ILE A 230 13.52 2.24 30.30
C ILE A 230 12.13 2.22 29.63
N ALA A 231 11.98 1.45 28.57
CA ALA A 231 10.69 1.25 27.92
C ALA A 231 9.99 0.00 28.47
N LYS A 232 8.74 0.17 28.97
CA LYS A 232 7.96 -0.94 29.56
C LYS A 232 7.82 -2.12 28.58
N CYS A 233 7.55 -1.85 27.29
CA CYS A 233 7.38 -2.87 26.27
C CYS A 233 8.63 -3.72 26.00
N LEU A 234 9.82 -3.22 26.35
CA LEU A 234 11.08 -3.97 26.21
C LEU A 234 11.51 -4.64 27.52
N ALA A 235 11.25 -4.00 28.68
CA ALA A 235 11.62 -4.54 29.98
C ALA A 235 10.68 -5.67 30.46
N MET A 236 9.37 -5.49 30.30
CA MET A 236 8.37 -6.45 30.81
C MET A 236 8.58 -7.89 30.33
N PRO A 237 8.86 -8.18 29.05
CA PRO A 237 9.09 -9.53 28.60
C PRO A 237 10.26 -10.25 29.32
N LEU A 238 11.28 -9.50 29.76
CA LEU A 238 12.39 -10.04 30.57
C LEU A 238 11.96 -10.27 32.02
N LEU A 239 11.25 -9.32 32.60
CA LEU A 239 10.81 -9.37 33.99
C LEU A 239 9.73 -10.44 34.21
N GLU A 240 8.81 -10.62 33.29
CA GLU A 240 7.74 -11.66 33.36
C GLU A 240 8.27 -13.09 33.29
N ARG A 241 9.47 -13.30 32.73
CA ARG A 241 10.13 -14.62 32.71
C ARG A 241 10.93 -14.92 33.97
N ALA A 242 11.38 -13.91 34.65
CA ALA A 242 12.12 -14.09 35.90
C ALA A 242 11.14 -14.52 37.02
N THR A 243 11.62 -15.38 37.88
CA THR A 243 10.90 -15.88 39.07
C THR A 243 11.38 -15.20 40.36
N SER A 244 12.49 -14.45 40.27
CA SER A 244 13.10 -13.72 41.39
C SER A 244 13.73 -12.40 40.92
N PHE A 245 14.03 -11.52 41.87
CA PHE A 245 14.80 -10.30 41.62
C PHE A 245 16.20 -10.57 41.06
N GLU A 246 16.84 -11.67 41.49
CA GLU A 246 18.18 -12.09 41.02
C GLU A 246 18.16 -12.51 39.54
N GLU A 247 17.17 -13.28 39.14
CA GLU A 247 16.98 -13.64 37.74
C GLU A 247 16.64 -12.41 36.86
N ALA A 248 15.78 -11.52 37.35
CA ALA A 248 15.44 -10.28 36.70
C ALA A 248 16.68 -9.37 36.52
N GLN A 249 17.52 -9.27 37.56
CA GLN A 249 18.79 -8.56 37.48
C GLN A 249 19.71 -9.15 36.42
N THR A 250 19.89 -10.46 36.43
CA THR A 250 20.74 -11.15 35.46
C THR A 250 20.27 -10.88 34.02
N ALA A 251 18.97 -10.95 33.75
CA ALA A 251 18.41 -10.69 32.43
C ALA A 251 18.60 -9.23 31.99
N LEU A 252 18.38 -8.28 32.89
CA LEU A 252 18.55 -6.84 32.59
C LEU A 252 20.04 -6.49 32.42
N GLU A 253 20.94 -7.04 33.21
CA GLU A 253 22.39 -6.85 33.07
C GLU A 253 22.91 -7.47 31.75
N GLN A 254 22.41 -8.65 31.37
CA GLN A 254 22.72 -9.23 30.07
C GLN A 254 22.30 -8.30 28.92
N TRP A 255 21.10 -7.71 29.01
CA TRP A 255 20.65 -6.75 28.02
C TRP A 255 21.52 -5.49 27.98
N LYS A 256 21.97 -4.99 29.15
CA LYS A 256 22.87 -3.82 29.23
C LYS A 256 24.24 -4.11 28.61
N THR A 257 24.82 -5.28 28.84
CA THR A 257 26.26 -5.55 28.59
C THR A 257 26.53 -6.35 27.34
N HIS A 258 25.63 -7.25 26.95
CA HIS A 258 25.82 -8.21 25.88
C HIS A 258 24.62 -8.28 24.92
N PRO A 259 24.26 -7.15 24.25
CA PRO A 259 23.16 -7.18 23.30
C PRO A 259 23.51 -8.03 22.08
N GLN A 260 22.59 -8.91 21.67
CA GLN A 260 22.76 -9.80 20.53
C GLN A 260 21.96 -9.37 19.31
N GLY A 261 20.97 -8.49 19.48
CA GLY A 261 20.02 -8.13 18.44
C GLY A 261 19.14 -9.33 18.04
N VAL A 262 17.88 -9.26 18.39
CA VAL A 262 16.90 -10.34 18.20
C VAL A 262 15.67 -9.80 17.50
N LEU A 263 15.15 -10.53 16.53
CA LEU A 263 13.91 -10.25 15.83
C LEU A 263 12.85 -11.28 16.19
N PHE A 264 11.63 -10.84 16.42
CA PHE A 264 10.48 -11.70 16.66
C PHE A 264 9.54 -11.71 15.46
N ARG A 265 9.06 -12.92 15.11
CA ARG A 265 8.15 -13.11 13.97
C ARG A 265 6.94 -13.94 14.38
N GLU A 266 5.82 -13.68 13.75
CA GLU A 266 4.66 -14.58 13.78
C GLU A 266 4.90 -15.82 12.90
N ALA A 267 4.06 -16.85 13.08
CA ALA A 267 4.16 -18.13 12.35
C ALA A 267 4.18 -17.96 10.81
N HIS A 268 3.55 -16.90 10.29
CA HIS A 268 3.55 -16.56 8.85
C HIS A 268 4.70 -15.64 8.41
N GLY A 269 5.65 -15.32 9.32
CA GLY A 269 6.89 -14.61 9.00
C GLY A 269 6.88 -13.11 9.19
N SER A 270 5.74 -12.48 9.56
CA SER A 270 5.66 -11.04 9.85
C SER A 270 6.44 -10.66 11.10
N LEU A 271 7.19 -9.56 11.05
CA LEU A 271 7.93 -9.05 12.20
C LEU A 271 6.98 -8.40 13.22
N THR A 272 7.07 -8.86 14.47
CA THR A 272 6.26 -8.34 15.59
C THR A 272 7.05 -7.44 16.51
N GLY A 273 8.37 -7.61 16.58
CA GLY A 273 9.21 -6.82 17.47
C GLY A 273 10.70 -7.10 17.29
N PHE A 274 11.49 -6.39 18.09
CA PHE A 274 12.92 -6.61 18.24
C PHE A 274 13.32 -6.47 19.72
N HIS A 275 14.47 -7.02 20.09
CA HIS A 275 15.06 -6.84 21.42
C HIS A 275 16.58 -6.99 21.38
N GLY A 276 17.26 -6.55 22.45
CA GLY A 276 18.70 -6.77 22.61
C GLY A 276 19.08 -8.18 23.05
N VAL A 277 18.13 -8.96 23.58
CA VAL A 277 18.31 -10.36 24.01
C VAL A 277 17.08 -11.19 23.63
N ASP A 278 17.23 -12.53 23.55
CA ASP A 278 16.08 -13.39 23.24
C ASP A 278 15.19 -13.59 24.47
N VAL A 279 14.13 -12.78 24.54
CA VAL A 279 13.19 -12.75 25.67
C VAL A 279 12.20 -13.91 25.70
N ILE A 280 12.01 -14.64 24.60
CA ILE A 280 11.04 -15.74 24.50
C ILE A 280 11.67 -17.09 24.10
N GLY A 281 13.00 -17.14 23.88
CA GLY A 281 13.68 -18.35 23.45
C GLY A 281 13.32 -18.85 22.04
N GLN A 282 12.69 -17.98 21.23
CA GLN A 282 12.25 -18.27 19.86
C GLN A 282 12.60 -17.13 18.90
N GLY A 283 13.43 -16.18 19.34
CA GLY A 283 13.86 -15.06 18.53
C GLY A 283 14.90 -15.45 17.48
N GLU A 284 14.85 -14.78 16.34
CA GLU A 284 15.90 -14.85 15.31
C GLU A 284 17.08 -13.97 15.75
N LEU A 285 18.19 -14.59 16.11
CA LEU A 285 19.43 -13.89 16.47
C LEU A 285 20.07 -13.28 15.22
N VAL A 286 20.24 -11.96 15.20
CA VAL A 286 20.89 -11.24 14.10
C VAL A 286 22.26 -10.67 14.48
N GLY A 287 22.70 -10.89 15.72
CA GLY A 287 24.05 -10.58 16.21
C GLY A 287 24.36 -9.10 16.42
N SER A 288 23.40 -8.19 16.13
CA SER A 288 23.58 -6.74 16.17
C SER A 288 22.27 -6.02 16.47
N THR A 289 22.29 -5.13 17.46
CA THR A 289 21.12 -4.28 17.77
C THR A 289 20.83 -3.30 16.63
N LEU A 290 21.86 -2.77 15.97
CA LEU A 290 21.69 -1.88 14.81
C LEU A 290 20.99 -2.61 13.66
N VAL A 291 21.33 -3.87 13.41
CA VAL A 291 20.68 -4.70 12.38
C VAL A 291 19.24 -5.00 12.79
N ALA A 292 18.96 -5.41 14.03
CA ALA A 292 17.62 -5.70 14.52
C ALA A 292 16.70 -4.47 14.40
N VAL A 293 17.15 -3.31 14.87
CA VAL A 293 16.45 -2.02 14.76
C VAL A 293 16.20 -1.67 13.29
N SER A 294 17.21 -1.81 12.43
CA SER A 294 17.10 -1.44 11.01
C SER A 294 16.14 -2.34 10.25
N VAL A 295 16.21 -3.65 10.46
CA VAL A 295 15.30 -4.61 9.81
C VAL A 295 13.85 -4.39 10.30
N TYR A 296 13.66 -4.22 11.61
CA TYR A 296 12.32 -3.99 12.17
C TYR A 296 11.68 -2.71 11.65
N TYR A 297 12.35 -1.57 11.80
CA TYR A 297 11.76 -0.29 11.40
C TYR A 297 11.74 -0.09 9.89
N GLY A 298 12.72 -0.62 9.16
CA GLY A 298 12.69 -0.64 7.70
C GLY A 298 11.47 -1.36 7.17
N SER A 299 11.22 -2.56 7.70
CA SER A 299 10.06 -3.37 7.36
C SER A 299 8.74 -2.70 7.77
N TRP A 300 8.68 -2.15 8.98
CA TRP A 300 7.50 -1.42 9.46
C TRP A 300 7.18 -0.20 8.59
N LYS A 301 8.19 0.59 8.23
CA LYS A 301 8.03 1.76 7.34
C LYS A 301 7.56 1.36 5.95
N GLN A 302 8.13 0.31 5.39
CA GLN A 302 7.71 -0.24 4.09
C GLN A 302 6.24 -0.66 4.14
N GLY A 303 5.81 -1.33 5.21
CA GLY A 303 4.41 -1.72 5.42
C GLY A 303 3.46 -0.54 5.54
N GLN A 304 3.86 0.52 6.26
CA GLN A 304 3.08 1.77 6.33
C GLN A 304 2.91 2.42 4.95
N LEU A 305 4.00 2.60 4.22
CA LEU A 305 3.96 3.19 2.88
C LEU A 305 3.10 2.37 1.92
N TRP A 306 3.17 1.04 2.02
CA TRP A 306 2.33 0.13 1.26
C TRP A 306 0.84 0.32 1.57
N GLU A 307 0.47 0.39 2.86
CA GLU A 307 -0.93 0.58 3.25
C GLU A 307 -1.44 1.98 2.86
N GLU A 308 -0.64 3.03 3.02
CA GLU A 308 -0.98 4.38 2.57
C GLU A 308 -1.21 4.45 1.05
N ALA A 309 -0.31 3.85 0.27
CA ALA A 309 -0.45 3.76 -1.18
C ALA A 309 -1.70 2.96 -1.58
N ARG A 310 -1.92 1.80 -0.93
CA ARG A 310 -3.09 0.96 -1.14
C ARG A 310 -4.40 1.70 -0.84
N GLN A 311 -4.48 2.42 0.28
CA GLN A 311 -5.65 3.21 0.65
C GLN A 311 -5.90 4.37 -0.32
N THR A 312 -4.84 4.99 -0.84
CA THR A 312 -4.93 6.05 -1.84
C THR A 312 -5.59 5.55 -3.13
N LEU A 313 -5.29 4.31 -3.54
CA LEU A 313 -5.90 3.66 -4.69
C LEU A 313 -7.31 3.13 -4.38
N ARG A 314 -7.52 2.55 -3.19
CA ARG A 314 -8.76 1.87 -2.80
C ARG A 314 -9.95 2.81 -2.65
N LYS A 315 -9.74 3.99 -2.04
CA LYS A 315 -10.82 4.95 -1.76
C LYS A 315 -11.56 5.42 -3.03
N PRO A 316 -10.90 5.95 -4.07
CA PRO A 316 -11.59 6.41 -5.29
C PRO A 316 -12.23 5.25 -6.05
N LEU A 317 -11.60 4.07 -6.10
CA LEU A 317 -12.13 2.88 -6.74
C LEU A 317 -13.45 2.43 -6.07
N ARG A 318 -13.46 2.32 -4.73
CA ARG A 318 -14.66 1.96 -3.96
C ARG A 318 -15.81 2.95 -4.20
N LYS A 319 -15.49 4.26 -4.25
CA LYS A 319 -16.50 5.30 -4.55
C LYS A 319 -17.11 5.08 -5.94
N LYS A 320 -16.28 4.81 -6.95
CA LYS A 320 -16.74 4.58 -8.33
C LYS A 320 -17.57 3.30 -8.43
N LEU A 321 -17.14 2.18 -7.85
CA LEU A 321 -17.89 0.93 -7.81
C LEU A 321 -19.27 1.10 -7.17
N ASN A 322 -19.36 1.82 -6.04
CA ASN A 322 -20.63 2.07 -5.38
C ASN A 322 -21.57 2.96 -6.24
N LEU A 323 -21.01 3.94 -6.96
CA LEU A 323 -21.79 4.78 -7.87
C LEU A 323 -22.39 3.96 -9.02
N LEU A 324 -21.59 3.08 -9.64
CA LEU A 324 -22.05 2.21 -10.72
C LEU A 324 -23.13 1.21 -10.27
N LYS A 325 -22.95 0.60 -9.10
CA LYS A 325 -23.96 -0.30 -8.52
C LYS A 325 -25.30 0.41 -8.30
N LYS A 326 -25.28 1.62 -7.69
CA LYS A 326 -26.48 2.43 -7.51
C LYS A 326 -27.13 2.82 -8.82
N GLY A 327 -26.33 3.16 -9.85
CA GLY A 327 -26.85 3.45 -11.18
C GLY A 327 -27.59 2.24 -11.80
N LEU A 328 -27.01 1.04 -11.68
CA LEU A 328 -27.66 -0.19 -12.15
C LEU A 328 -28.97 -0.49 -11.40
N GLU A 329 -29.01 -0.32 -10.08
CA GLU A 329 -30.21 -0.47 -9.27
C GLU A 329 -31.31 0.52 -9.71
N GLN A 330 -30.96 1.79 -9.95
CA GLN A 330 -31.91 2.81 -10.41
C GLN A 330 -32.45 2.50 -11.82
N LEU A 331 -31.62 1.99 -12.71
CA LEU A 331 -32.07 1.58 -14.05
C LEU A 331 -33.04 0.39 -13.96
N GLN A 332 -32.76 -0.57 -13.08
CA GLN A 332 -33.63 -1.73 -12.89
C GLN A 332 -35.02 -1.32 -12.39
N THR A 333 -35.10 -0.38 -11.42
CA THR A 333 -36.37 0.12 -10.89
C THR A 333 -37.12 1.02 -11.89
N SER A 334 -36.43 1.57 -12.89
CA SER A 334 -37.00 2.49 -13.86
C SER A 334 -37.58 1.82 -15.09
N GLN A 335 -37.37 0.52 -15.30
CA GLN A 335 -37.92 -0.22 -16.41
C GLN A 335 -39.43 -0.40 -16.29
N VAL A 336 -40.15 -0.15 -17.37
CA VAL A 336 -41.58 -0.46 -17.47
C VAL A 336 -41.72 -1.95 -17.74
N THR A 337 -42.47 -2.65 -16.91
CA THR A 337 -42.64 -4.10 -17.03
C THR A 337 -43.39 -4.47 -18.31
N PRO A 338 -43.16 -5.66 -18.89
CA PRO A 338 -43.93 -6.15 -20.05
C PRO A 338 -45.43 -6.11 -19.80
N SER A 339 -45.90 -6.52 -18.62
CA SER A 339 -47.33 -6.51 -18.25
C SER A 339 -47.94 -5.10 -18.26
N THR A 340 -47.20 -4.08 -17.83
CA THR A 340 -47.65 -2.68 -17.89
C THR A 340 -47.71 -2.18 -19.35
N LEU A 341 -46.75 -2.58 -20.21
CA LEU A 341 -46.78 -2.25 -21.63
C LEU A 341 -47.97 -2.90 -22.33
N ASP A 342 -48.23 -4.16 -22.05
CA ASP A 342 -49.37 -4.92 -22.61
C ASP A 342 -50.69 -4.30 -22.14
N ASP A 343 -50.83 -3.92 -20.86
CA ASP A 343 -52.03 -3.25 -20.32
C ASP A 343 -52.28 -1.90 -21.02
N LEU A 344 -51.24 -1.08 -21.20
CA LEU A 344 -51.36 0.17 -21.95
C LEU A 344 -51.78 -0.04 -23.42
N GLN A 345 -51.17 -1.05 -24.05
CA GLN A 345 -51.50 -1.40 -25.44
C GLN A 345 -52.98 -1.85 -25.54
N VAL A 346 -53.42 -2.81 -24.69
CA VAL A 346 -54.75 -3.33 -24.66
C VAL A 346 -55.79 -2.23 -24.43
N LYS A 347 -55.55 -1.27 -23.50
CA LYS A 347 -56.45 -0.13 -23.29
C LYS A 347 -56.59 0.74 -24.52
N GLY A 348 -55.47 1.00 -25.21
CA GLY A 348 -55.49 1.71 -26.48
C GLY A 348 -56.27 0.98 -27.58
N ASP A 349 -56.09 -0.35 -27.68
CA ASP A 349 -56.75 -1.19 -28.68
C ASP A 349 -58.26 -1.30 -28.41
N ILE A 350 -58.66 -1.42 -27.14
CA ILE A 350 -60.11 -1.40 -26.75
C ILE A 350 -60.76 -0.08 -27.20
N LEU A 351 -60.19 1.06 -26.82
CA LEU A 351 -60.76 2.35 -27.17
C LEU A 351 -60.82 2.58 -28.69
N MET A 352 -59.79 2.14 -29.42
CA MET A 352 -59.75 2.25 -30.88
C MET A 352 -60.77 1.35 -31.55
N THR A 353 -60.92 0.10 -31.07
CA THR A 353 -61.89 -0.86 -31.58
C THR A 353 -63.32 -0.36 -31.37
N LEU A 354 -63.66 0.10 -30.16
CA LEU A 354 -64.98 0.66 -29.87
C LEU A 354 -65.27 1.93 -30.66
N TYR A 355 -64.25 2.78 -30.87
CA TYR A 355 -64.36 3.96 -31.73
C TYR A 355 -64.68 3.57 -33.18
N SER A 356 -63.96 2.58 -33.77
CA SER A 356 -64.19 2.09 -35.13
C SER A 356 -65.53 1.46 -35.32
N MET A 357 -66.09 0.82 -34.32
CA MET A 357 -67.46 0.22 -34.29
C MET A 357 -68.58 1.26 -34.11
N ARG A 358 -68.23 2.55 -34.00
CA ARG A 358 -69.17 3.63 -33.70
C ARG A 358 -69.96 3.41 -32.41
N HIS A 359 -69.36 2.75 -31.40
CA HIS A 359 -69.98 2.46 -30.12
C HIS A 359 -70.32 3.71 -29.30
N PHE A 360 -69.54 4.77 -29.47
CA PHE A 360 -69.68 5.98 -28.70
C PHE A 360 -70.71 6.94 -29.35
N THR A 361 -71.75 7.26 -28.62
CA THR A 361 -72.82 8.21 -29.04
C THR A 361 -72.40 9.69 -28.90
N GLN A 362 -71.46 9.99 -28.01
CA GLN A 362 -70.91 11.30 -27.79
C GLN A 362 -69.47 11.40 -28.32
N ALA A 363 -69.05 12.59 -28.80
CA ALA A 363 -67.72 12.84 -29.34
C ALA A 363 -66.62 12.73 -28.26
N LYS A 364 -66.95 12.94 -26.99
CA LYS A 364 -66.00 12.92 -25.84
C LYS A 364 -66.58 12.12 -24.67
N PRO A 365 -65.71 11.53 -23.80
CA PRO A 365 -66.14 10.93 -22.55
C PRO A 365 -66.78 11.97 -21.63
N CYS A 366 -67.76 11.53 -20.83
CA CYS A 366 -68.44 12.34 -19.80
C CYS A 366 -67.72 12.23 -18.44
N GLU A 367 -67.01 11.15 -18.20
CA GLU A 367 -66.29 10.84 -16.96
C GLU A 367 -64.81 10.52 -17.27
N ASN A 368 -63.94 10.67 -16.25
CA ASN A 368 -62.50 10.40 -16.40
C ASN A 368 -62.16 8.88 -16.39
N THR A 369 -63.17 8.03 -16.19
CA THR A 369 -63.02 6.56 -16.23
C THR A 369 -64.12 5.99 -17.13
N PHE A 370 -63.72 5.10 -18.02
CA PHE A 370 -64.61 4.37 -18.91
C PHE A 370 -64.46 2.88 -18.70
N THR A 371 -65.59 2.17 -18.43
CA THR A 371 -65.61 0.70 -18.31
C THR A 371 -66.53 0.15 -19.40
N PRO A 372 -66.00 -0.53 -20.42
CA PRO A 372 -66.83 -1.21 -21.40
C PRO A 372 -67.58 -2.37 -20.77
N GLU A 373 -68.83 -2.63 -21.16
CA GLU A 373 -69.64 -3.77 -20.70
C GLU A 373 -68.90 -5.10 -21.00
N LEU A 374 -68.37 -5.22 -22.19
CA LEU A 374 -67.53 -6.33 -22.63
C LEU A 374 -66.26 -5.79 -23.27
N ASN A 375 -65.15 -6.45 -23.01
CA ASN A 375 -63.89 -6.20 -23.73
C ASN A 375 -64.03 -6.65 -25.18
N PRO A 376 -63.96 -5.76 -26.19
CA PRO A 376 -64.20 -6.10 -27.58
C PRO A 376 -63.14 -7.02 -28.19
N LEU A 377 -62.02 -7.26 -27.45
CA LEU A 377 -60.93 -8.09 -27.90
C LEU A 377 -61.04 -9.54 -27.35
N THR A 378 -61.60 -9.72 -26.14
CA THR A 378 -61.67 -11.04 -25.47
C THR A 378 -63.10 -11.55 -25.27
N GLY A 379 -64.11 -10.67 -25.29
CA GLY A 379 -65.48 -10.99 -24.97
C GLY A 379 -65.78 -11.13 -23.47
N GLU A 380 -64.84 -10.91 -22.61
CA GLU A 380 -64.98 -10.92 -21.15
C GLU A 380 -65.45 -9.59 -20.61
N ALA A 381 -65.81 -9.52 -19.31
CA ALA A 381 -66.17 -8.25 -18.63
C ALA A 381 -65.04 -7.21 -18.79
N GLY A 382 -65.40 -5.97 -19.14
CA GLY A 382 -64.44 -4.92 -19.37
C GLY A 382 -63.82 -4.38 -18.08
N ASN A 383 -62.54 -4.04 -18.16
CA ASN A 383 -61.83 -3.35 -17.08
C ASN A 383 -61.92 -1.81 -17.24
N ALA A 384 -61.81 -1.09 -16.16
CA ALA A 384 -61.80 0.36 -16.12
C ALA A 384 -60.61 0.94 -16.89
N ILE A 385 -60.85 1.91 -17.76
CA ILE A 385 -59.86 2.61 -18.56
C ILE A 385 -59.94 4.11 -18.23
N ASP A 386 -58.81 4.69 -17.80
CA ASP A 386 -58.71 6.12 -17.55
C ASP A 386 -58.77 6.90 -18.85
N VAL A 387 -59.66 7.90 -18.94
CA VAL A 387 -59.84 8.73 -20.12
C VAL A 387 -59.89 10.21 -19.73
N ASP A 388 -59.41 11.09 -20.61
CA ASP A 388 -59.45 12.53 -20.41
C ASP A 388 -60.74 13.08 -21.07
N VAL A 389 -61.63 13.62 -20.25
CA VAL A 389 -62.92 14.21 -20.72
C VAL A 389 -62.75 15.40 -21.67
N LYS A 390 -61.56 16.02 -21.69
CA LYS A 390 -61.28 17.14 -22.61
C LYS A 390 -60.92 16.65 -24.01
N LYS A 391 -60.61 15.39 -24.18
CA LYS A 391 -60.18 14.75 -25.44
C LYS A 391 -61.30 13.91 -26.03
N THR A 392 -61.29 13.75 -27.31
CA THR A 392 -62.17 12.81 -28.01
C THR A 392 -61.74 11.35 -27.70
N TRP A 393 -62.62 10.37 -27.99
CA TRP A 393 -62.30 8.93 -27.82
C TRP A 393 -61.06 8.51 -28.64
N LEU A 394 -60.95 9.03 -29.88
CA LEU A 394 -59.77 8.81 -30.73
C LEU A 394 -58.51 9.38 -30.12
N GLU A 395 -58.55 10.60 -29.62
CA GLU A 395 -57.42 11.23 -28.98
C GLU A 395 -56.98 10.48 -27.70
N ASN A 396 -57.95 9.97 -26.90
CA ASN A 396 -57.65 9.14 -25.76
C ASN A 396 -56.97 7.82 -26.16
N ALA A 397 -57.42 7.11 -27.17
CA ALA A 397 -56.75 5.94 -27.72
C ALA A 397 -55.31 6.26 -28.17
N GLN A 398 -55.13 7.38 -28.87
CA GLN A 398 -53.80 7.86 -29.30
C GLN A 398 -52.88 8.21 -28.14
N VAL A 399 -53.42 8.67 -26.99
CA VAL A 399 -52.61 8.86 -25.77
C VAL A 399 -52.00 7.57 -25.30
N TYR A 400 -52.76 6.49 -25.23
CA TYR A 400 -52.25 5.17 -24.84
C TYR A 400 -51.16 4.67 -25.78
N TYR A 401 -51.33 4.77 -27.09
CA TYR A 401 -50.27 4.39 -28.05
C TYR A 401 -49.01 5.25 -27.89
N ARG A 402 -49.15 6.55 -27.63
CA ARG A 402 -47.99 7.40 -27.32
C ARG A 402 -47.29 6.99 -26.04
N LEU A 403 -48.04 6.59 -24.99
CA LEU A 403 -47.47 6.07 -23.75
C LEU A 403 -46.70 4.79 -23.99
N VAL A 404 -47.25 3.86 -24.80
CA VAL A 404 -46.56 2.63 -25.20
C VAL A 404 -45.26 2.93 -25.94
N GLN A 405 -45.28 3.82 -26.93
CA GLN A 405 -44.07 4.21 -27.69
C GLN A 405 -43.02 4.86 -26.77
N LYS A 406 -43.43 5.73 -25.88
CA LYS A 406 -42.56 6.39 -24.89
C LYS A 406 -41.94 5.34 -23.94
N ALA A 407 -42.71 4.36 -23.48
CA ALA A 407 -42.24 3.32 -22.59
C ALA A 407 -41.28 2.35 -23.31
N LYS A 408 -41.57 1.97 -24.56
CA LYS A 408 -40.65 1.17 -25.43
C LYS A 408 -39.32 1.89 -25.63
N GLY A 409 -39.37 3.18 -25.98
CA GLY A 409 -38.16 4.02 -26.13
C GLY A 409 -37.35 4.12 -24.83
N ARG A 410 -38.04 4.29 -23.67
CA ARG A 410 -37.40 4.29 -22.37
C ARG A 410 -36.72 2.94 -22.05
N ASN A 411 -37.39 1.83 -22.31
CA ASN A 411 -36.81 0.50 -22.07
C ASN A 411 -35.60 0.22 -22.97
N ALA A 412 -35.62 0.64 -24.23
CA ALA A 412 -34.48 0.54 -25.13
C ALA A 412 -33.27 1.34 -24.62
N TYR A 413 -33.49 2.60 -24.21
CA TYR A 413 -32.45 3.45 -23.61
C TYR A 413 -31.90 2.85 -22.29
N THR A 414 -32.77 2.36 -21.41
CA THR A 414 -32.34 1.76 -20.15
C THR A 414 -31.56 0.47 -20.38
N HIS A 415 -31.89 -0.30 -21.42
CA HIS A 415 -31.13 -1.50 -21.79
C HIS A 415 -29.71 -1.16 -22.27
N GLU A 416 -29.56 -0.20 -23.16
CA GLU A 416 -28.27 0.25 -23.67
C GLU A 416 -27.39 0.81 -22.54
N GLU A 417 -27.95 1.69 -21.69
CA GLU A 417 -27.26 2.30 -20.57
C GLU A 417 -26.85 1.23 -19.52
N ARG A 418 -27.69 0.24 -19.28
CA ARG A 418 -27.38 -0.88 -18.41
C ARG A 418 -26.18 -1.67 -18.91
N LEU A 419 -26.13 -2.04 -20.19
CA LEU A 419 -24.99 -2.73 -20.78
C LEU A 419 -23.70 -1.91 -20.65
N ARG A 420 -23.80 -0.58 -20.85
CA ARG A 420 -22.66 0.32 -20.66
C ARG A 420 -22.16 0.30 -19.22
N LEU A 421 -23.07 0.42 -18.22
CA LEU A 421 -22.70 0.42 -16.81
C LEU A 421 -22.20 -0.96 -16.34
N GLU A 422 -22.74 -2.05 -16.85
CA GLU A 422 -22.26 -3.42 -16.57
C GLU A 422 -20.82 -3.62 -17.08
N ASN A 423 -20.51 -3.18 -18.29
CA ASN A 423 -19.17 -3.21 -18.85
C ASN A 423 -18.19 -2.34 -18.02
N GLU A 424 -18.62 -1.14 -17.65
CA GLU A 424 -17.81 -0.24 -16.80
C GLU A 424 -17.58 -0.86 -15.41
N LEU A 425 -18.60 -1.48 -14.83
CA LEU A 425 -18.51 -2.17 -13.54
C LEU A 425 -17.51 -3.36 -13.61
N ALA A 426 -17.54 -4.13 -14.68
CA ALA A 426 -16.60 -5.24 -14.90
C ALA A 426 -15.16 -4.75 -14.96
N TYR A 427 -14.90 -3.62 -15.65
CA TYR A 427 -13.59 -2.99 -15.69
C TYR A 427 -13.10 -2.58 -14.28
N TYR A 428 -13.91 -1.83 -13.52
CA TYR A 428 -13.49 -1.41 -12.18
C TYR A 428 -13.39 -2.56 -11.18
N LYS A 429 -14.14 -3.66 -11.37
CA LYS A 429 -13.95 -4.90 -10.62
C LYS A 429 -12.59 -5.53 -10.92
N SER A 430 -12.17 -5.58 -12.20
CA SER A 430 -10.85 -6.11 -12.55
C SER A 430 -9.71 -5.29 -11.91
N LEU A 431 -9.85 -3.96 -11.84
CA LEU A 431 -8.90 -3.12 -11.11
C LEU A 431 -8.89 -3.42 -9.60
N SER A 432 -10.04 -3.74 -8.99
CA SER A 432 -10.10 -4.16 -7.58
C SER A 432 -9.31 -5.43 -7.32
N VAL A 433 -9.45 -6.42 -8.20
CA VAL A 433 -8.70 -7.68 -8.10
C VAL A 433 -7.19 -7.45 -8.21
N LEU A 434 -6.75 -6.61 -9.15
CA LEU A 434 -5.34 -6.26 -9.28
C LEU A 434 -4.80 -5.55 -8.03
N LEU A 435 -5.59 -4.66 -7.42
CA LEU A 435 -5.23 -3.98 -6.17
C LEU A 435 -5.16 -4.95 -4.99
N ASP A 436 -6.09 -5.88 -4.89
CA ASP A 436 -6.13 -6.88 -3.81
C ASP A 436 -5.00 -7.92 -3.96
N ASN A 437 -4.51 -8.14 -5.18
CA ASN A 437 -3.38 -9.00 -5.51
C ASN A 437 -2.01 -8.29 -5.49
N ALA A 438 -1.96 -6.98 -5.25
CA ALA A 438 -0.70 -6.26 -5.11
C ALA A 438 0.06 -6.72 -3.84
N GLU A 439 1.34 -7.05 -3.99
CA GLU A 439 2.17 -7.64 -2.94
C GLU A 439 3.37 -6.77 -2.56
N SER A 440 3.64 -5.72 -3.32
CA SER A 440 4.76 -4.81 -3.09
C SER A 440 4.38 -3.36 -3.40
N LEU A 441 5.20 -2.42 -2.93
CA LEU A 441 5.07 -1.00 -3.29
C LEU A 441 5.22 -0.80 -4.81
N GLU A 442 6.11 -1.57 -5.46
CA GLU A 442 6.30 -1.54 -6.91
C GLU A 442 5.01 -1.93 -7.65
N ASP A 443 4.29 -2.96 -7.16
CA ASP A 443 2.99 -3.34 -7.72
C ASP A 443 1.99 -2.19 -7.63
N LEU A 444 1.90 -1.52 -6.46
CA LEU A 444 0.98 -0.40 -6.26
C LEU A 444 1.36 0.81 -7.14
N HIS A 445 2.64 1.10 -7.30
CA HIS A 445 3.10 2.15 -8.21
C HIS A 445 2.79 1.83 -9.68
N ALA A 446 2.88 0.55 -10.07
CA ALA A 446 2.47 0.11 -11.41
C ALA A 446 0.96 0.34 -11.65
N LEU A 447 0.14 0.08 -10.63
CA LEU A 447 -1.31 0.31 -10.69
C LEU A 447 -1.70 1.79 -10.74
N GLU A 448 -0.89 2.71 -10.23
CA GLU A 448 -1.19 4.14 -10.30
C GLU A 448 -1.41 4.65 -11.73
N ALA A 449 -0.69 4.09 -12.70
CA ALA A 449 -0.88 4.43 -14.12
C ALA A 449 -2.27 4.03 -14.60
N ASP A 450 -2.72 2.81 -14.29
CA ASP A 450 -4.07 2.32 -14.61
C ASP A 450 -5.16 3.20 -13.95
N TRP A 451 -4.94 3.64 -12.68
CA TRP A 451 -5.86 4.55 -11.98
C TRP A 451 -5.97 5.94 -12.60
N ARG A 452 -4.87 6.46 -13.15
CA ARG A 452 -4.88 7.73 -13.90
C ARG A 452 -5.61 7.59 -15.23
N ASP A 453 -5.35 6.51 -15.95
CA ASP A 453 -6.02 6.21 -17.23
C ASP A 453 -7.53 5.98 -17.02
N ALA A 454 -7.92 5.37 -15.91
CA ALA A 454 -9.31 5.18 -15.49
C ALA A 454 -9.97 6.46 -14.92
N GLY A 455 -9.25 7.58 -14.81
CA GLY A 455 -9.77 8.84 -14.26
C GLY A 455 -10.00 8.82 -12.74
N LEU A 456 -9.49 7.81 -12.03
CA LEU A 456 -9.63 7.68 -10.57
C LEU A 456 -8.63 8.55 -9.80
N LEU A 457 -7.47 8.87 -10.41
CA LEU A 457 -6.46 9.76 -9.87
C LEU A 457 -6.28 10.98 -10.79
N LYS A 458 -5.98 12.13 -10.18
CA LYS A 458 -5.66 13.35 -10.94
C LYS A 458 -4.38 13.14 -11.75
N ALA A 459 -4.34 13.63 -12.98
CA ALA A 459 -3.13 13.67 -13.79
C ALA A 459 -2.02 14.45 -13.06
N LEU A 460 -0.81 13.90 -13.03
CA LEU A 460 0.36 14.61 -12.50
C LEU A 460 0.64 15.83 -13.36
N LYS A 461 0.59 17.03 -12.79
CA LYS A 461 1.13 18.23 -13.42
C LYS A 461 2.66 18.11 -13.44
N VAL A 462 3.22 17.50 -14.46
CA VAL A 462 4.68 17.48 -14.67
C VAL A 462 5.11 18.90 -15.03
N LYS A 463 5.74 19.61 -14.10
CA LYS A 463 6.52 20.81 -14.45
C LYS A 463 7.66 20.34 -15.32
N ALA A 464 7.61 20.69 -16.60
CA ALA A 464 8.66 20.36 -17.56
C ALA A 464 9.97 21.04 -17.15
N SER A 465 10.89 20.28 -16.54
CA SER A 465 12.28 20.70 -16.38
C SER A 465 13.03 20.44 -17.69
N LYS A 466 13.72 21.47 -18.15
CA LYS A 466 14.51 21.45 -19.41
C LYS A 466 15.69 20.48 -19.28
N GLY A 467 15.52 19.27 -19.85
CA GLY A 467 16.56 18.24 -19.94
C GLY A 467 16.07 17.06 -20.76
N LYS A 468 15.73 17.29 -22.04
CA LYS A 468 14.79 16.47 -22.82
C LYS A 468 15.32 15.20 -23.50
N ALA A 469 16.62 14.88 -23.51
CA ALA A 469 17.10 13.75 -24.34
C ALA A 469 17.45 12.48 -23.54
N SER A 470 18.02 12.60 -22.36
CA SER A 470 18.52 11.47 -21.55
C SER A 470 17.41 10.81 -20.72
N GLN A 471 16.42 11.59 -20.22
CA GLN A 471 15.30 11.06 -19.42
C GLN A 471 14.26 10.29 -20.25
N LYS A 472 14.03 10.65 -21.51
CA LYS A 472 13.10 9.92 -22.39
C LYS A 472 13.58 8.51 -22.74
N ALA A 473 14.88 8.31 -22.90
CA ALA A 473 15.45 7.00 -23.21
C ALA A 473 15.45 6.06 -21.98
N LEU A 474 15.79 6.56 -20.78
CA LEU A 474 15.71 5.79 -19.54
C LEU A 474 14.25 5.52 -19.10
N GLN A 475 13.33 6.50 -19.27
CA GLN A 475 11.91 6.29 -19.00
C GLN A 475 11.26 5.30 -19.99
N LYS A 476 11.69 5.29 -21.26
CA LYS A 476 11.13 4.37 -22.26
C LYS A 476 11.59 2.92 -22.06
N ALA A 477 12.81 2.69 -21.64
CA ALA A 477 13.34 1.34 -21.35
C ALA A 477 12.81 0.74 -20.03
N SER A 478 12.52 1.57 -19.02
CA SER A 478 12.00 1.10 -17.71
C SER A 478 10.48 0.97 -17.64
N LEU A 479 9.72 1.67 -18.49
CA LEU A 479 8.24 1.65 -18.51
C LEU A 479 7.66 0.43 -19.27
N GLU A 480 8.44 -0.24 -20.10
CA GLU A 480 7.94 -1.39 -20.90
C GLU A 480 7.83 -2.70 -20.09
N GLU A 481 8.44 -2.81 -18.91
CA GLU A 481 8.43 -4.04 -18.11
C GLU A 481 7.84 -3.87 -16.69
N VAL A 482 7.42 -2.67 -16.33
CA VAL A 482 6.81 -2.42 -15.01
C VAL A 482 5.46 -3.11 -14.90
N GLY A 483 5.29 -3.92 -13.86
CA GLY A 483 4.04 -4.64 -13.59
C GLY A 483 3.95 -6.03 -14.24
N VAL A 484 5.05 -6.59 -14.77
CA VAL A 484 5.12 -7.98 -15.24
C VAL A 484 6.01 -8.81 -14.32
N LEU A 485 5.44 -9.84 -13.70
CA LEU A 485 6.19 -10.84 -12.95
C LEU A 485 6.72 -11.90 -13.93
N LYS A 486 8.03 -12.16 -13.90
CA LYS A 486 8.69 -13.19 -14.72
C LYS A 486 9.19 -14.32 -13.83
N LEU A 487 8.81 -15.54 -14.16
CA LEU A 487 9.16 -16.76 -13.45
C LEU A 487 9.69 -17.80 -14.44
N THR A 488 10.46 -18.77 -13.93
CA THR A 488 10.89 -19.94 -14.68
C THR A 488 10.15 -21.16 -14.14
N SER A 489 9.59 -21.97 -15.03
CA SER A 489 8.91 -23.22 -14.67
C SER A 489 9.91 -24.34 -14.37
N PRO A 490 9.47 -25.48 -13.78
CA PRO A 490 10.33 -26.64 -13.60
C PRO A 490 10.93 -27.22 -14.90
N ASP A 491 10.30 -26.93 -16.04
CA ASP A 491 10.76 -27.36 -17.36
C ASP A 491 11.53 -26.26 -18.10
N ASP A 492 12.12 -25.30 -17.39
CA ASP A 492 12.90 -24.15 -17.89
C ASP A 492 12.15 -23.23 -18.86
N LEU A 493 10.82 -23.23 -18.84
CA LEU A 493 10.00 -22.32 -19.62
C LEU A 493 9.70 -21.03 -18.86
N LEU A 494 9.77 -19.89 -19.56
CA LEU A 494 9.46 -18.60 -18.96
C LEU A 494 7.93 -18.43 -18.83
N ILE A 495 7.49 -18.07 -17.62
CA ILE A 495 6.10 -17.72 -17.30
C ILE A 495 6.03 -16.26 -16.94
N TRP A 496 5.20 -15.50 -17.64
CA TRP A 496 4.99 -14.07 -17.42
C TRP A 496 3.58 -13.82 -16.90
N VAL A 497 3.45 -13.05 -15.82
CA VAL A 497 2.16 -12.72 -15.17
C VAL A 497 1.99 -11.21 -15.16
N GLY A 498 0.88 -10.70 -15.67
CA GLY A 498 0.56 -9.28 -15.65
C GLY A 498 -0.08 -8.87 -14.33
N LYS A 499 0.51 -7.90 -13.64
CA LYS A 499 0.06 -7.40 -12.34
C LYS A 499 -0.67 -6.06 -12.41
N SER A 500 -0.91 -5.53 -13.62
CA SER A 500 -1.68 -4.31 -13.86
C SER A 500 -2.47 -4.46 -15.15
N SER A 501 -3.52 -3.65 -15.36
CA SER A 501 -4.32 -3.67 -16.59
C SER A 501 -3.45 -3.37 -17.82
N LYS A 502 -2.55 -2.39 -17.68
CA LYS A 502 -1.59 -2.04 -18.73
C LYS A 502 -0.61 -3.18 -19.03
N ALA A 503 -0.08 -3.84 -18.00
CA ALA A 503 0.80 -4.99 -18.16
C ALA A 503 0.07 -6.17 -18.83
N ASN A 504 -1.18 -6.46 -18.44
CA ASN A 504 -2.03 -7.44 -19.11
C ASN A 504 -2.21 -7.13 -20.60
N GLY A 505 -2.51 -5.87 -20.93
CA GLY A 505 -2.63 -5.42 -22.31
C GLY A 505 -1.33 -5.57 -23.10
N GLN A 506 -0.19 -5.22 -22.52
CA GLN A 506 1.13 -5.35 -23.14
C GLN A 506 1.52 -6.83 -23.37
N LEU A 507 1.23 -7.70 -22.39
CA LEU A 507 1.47 -9.14 -22.54
C LEU A 507 0.76 -9.68 -23.77
N ILE A 508 -0.50 -9.31 -24.00
CA ILE A 508 -1.28 -9.78 -25.13
C ILE A 508 -0.82 -9.15 -26.45
N GLN A 509 -0.64 -7.83 -26.47
CA GLN A 509 -0.39 -7.10 -27.72
C GLN A 509 1.06 -7.22 -28.22
N LYS A 510 2.03 -7.23 -27.29
CA LYS A 510 3.46 -7.16 -27.66
C LYS A 510 4.21 -8.47 -27.44
N HIS A 511 3.79 -9.26 -26.46
CA HIS A 511 4.59 -10.39 -25.97
C HIS A 511 3.99 -11.76 -26.23
N LEU A 512 2.67 -11.89 -26.43
CA LEU A 512 2.03 -13.16 -26.75
C LEU A 512 2.28 -13.49 -28.23
N ARG A 513 3.07 -14.53 -28.50
CA ARG A 513 3.30 -15.05 -29.85
C ARG A 513 2.30 -16.16 -30.20
N PRO A 514 2.03 -16.45 -31.49
CA PRO A 514 1.03 -17.45 -31.90
C PRO A 514 1.19 -18.84 -31.30
N LYS A 515 2.45 -19.26 -31.04
CA LYS A 515 2.78 -20.57 -30.48
C LYS A 515 2.82 -20.59 -28.96
N ASP A 516 2.93 -19.41 -28.27
CA ASP A 516 2.91 -19.31 -26.81
C ASP A 516 1.55 -19.76 -26.26
N TRP A 517 1.51 -20.08 -24.98
CA TRP A 517 0.27 -20.39 -24.29
C TRP A 517 -0.20 -19.22 -23.45
N TRP A 518 -1.49 -18.93 -23.55
CA TRP A 518 -2.20 -17.97 -22.71
C TRP A 518 -3.06 -18.72 -21.70
N VAL A 519 -3.04 -18.26 -20.47
CA VAL A 519 -3.75 -18.86 -19.33
C VAL A 519 -4.48 -17.76 -18.58
N HIS A 520 -5.73 -18.01 -18.20
CA HIS A 520 -6.56 -17.08 -17.42
C HIS A 520 -7.64 -17.87 -16.65
N VAL A 521 -8.21 -17.26 -15.60
CA VAL A 521 -9.38 -17.83 -14.94
C VAL A 521 -10.59 -17.86 -15.86
N ALA A 522 -11.56 -18.73 -15.59
CA ALA A 522 -12.74 -18.90 -16.43
C ALA A 522 -13.57 -17.62 -16.59
N GLU A 523 -14.44 -17.60 -17.59
CA GLU A 523 -15.33 -16.48 -17.88
C GLU A 523 -16.18 -16.09 -16.67
N GLY A 524 -16.34 -14.77 -16.46
CA GLY A 524 -17.03 -14.20 -15.29
C GLY A 524 -16.13 -13.95 -14.09
N LEU A 525 -14.89 -14.48 -14.07
CA LEU A 525 -13.89 -14.21 -13.03
C LEU A 525 -12.84 -13.21 -13.51
N SER A 526 -12.50 -12.26 -12.66
CA SER A 526 -11.42 -11.31 -12.92
C SER A 526 -10.08 -11.84 -12.44
N GLY A 527 -9.01 -11.64 -13.24
CA GLY A 527 -7.67 -12.12 -12.88
C GLY A 527 -6.56 -11.55 -13.77
N SER A 528 -5.35 -11.99 -13.52
CA SER A 528 -4.16 -11.67 -14.30
C SER A 528 -4.02 -12.59 -15.49
N HIS A 529 -3.53 -12.04 -16.62
CA HIS A 529 -3.10 -12.86 -17.75
C HIS A 529 -1.75 -13.51 -17.44
N VAL A 530 -1.67 -14.80 -17.71
CA VAL A 530 -0.44 -15.57 -17.60
C VAL A 530 -0.04 -16.06 -19.01
N VAL A 531 1.22 -15.84 -19.38
CA VAL A 531 1.75 -16.25 -20.68
C VAL A 531 2.94 -17.18 -20.47
N VAL A 532 2.87 -18.38 -21.03
CA VAL A 532 3.99 -19.32 -21.05
C VAL A 532 4.70 -19.21 -22.40
N LYS A 533 5.97 -18.83 -22.35
CA LYS A 533 6.80 -18.60 -23.52
C LYS A 533 7.40 -19.90 -24.00
N VAL A 534 6.91 -20.41 -25.14
CA VAL A 534 7.43 -21.65 -25.75
C VAL A 534 8.09 -21.41 -27.11
N HIS A 535 7.98 -20.19 -27.66
CA HIS A 535 8.59 -19.87 -28.93
C HIS A 535 10.13 -20.01 -28.91
N GLY A 536 10.68 -20.78 -29.81
CA GLY A 536 12.11 -21.07 -29.85
C GLY A 536 12.56 -22.22 -28.92
N THR A 537 11.63 -22.91 -28.28
CA THR A 537 11.87 -24.09 -27.46
C THR A 537 11.34 -25.36 -28.17
N PRO A 538 11.75 -26.57 -27.73
CA PRO A 538 11.18 -27.84 -28.26
C PRO A 538 9.66 -27.95 -28.07
N TRP A 539 9.07 -27.19 -27.15
CA TRP A 539 7.65 -27.18 -26.82
C TRP A 539 6.78 -26.28 -27.71
N ALA A 540 7.42 -25.55 -28.65
CA ALA A 540 6.69 -24.62 -29.53
C ALA A 540 5.57 -25.29 -30.33
N ASP A 541 5.83 -26.49 -30.85
CA ASP A 541 4.90 -27.27 -31.71
C ASP A 541 4.28 -28.46 -30.96
N ALA A 542 4.56 -28.65 -29.68
CA ALA A 542 3.98 -29.71 -28.87
C ALA A 542 2.46 -29.51 -28.69
N PRO A 543 1.63 -30.56 -28.69
CA PRO A 543 0.18 -30.45 -28.57
C PRO A 543 -0.26 -29.87 -27.20
N SER A 544 0.55 -30.03 -26.15
CA SER A 544 0.27 -29.56 -24.81
C SER A 544 1.55 -29.04 -24.13
N LEU A 545 1.42 -28.29 -23.03
CA LEU A 545 2.54 -27.94 -22.13
C LEU A 545 2.99 -29.16 -21.33
N PRO A 546 4.25 -29.21 -20.86
CA PRO A 546 4.65 -30.13 -19.81
C PRO A 546 3.74 -29.99 -18.60
N LEU A 547 3.35 -31.09 -17.97
CA LEU A 547 2.41 -31.09 -16.84
C LEU A 547 2.87 -30.21 -15.66
N PRO A 548 4.17 -30.21 -15.24
CA PRO A 548 4.63 -29.33 -14.19
C PRO A 548 4.48 -27.84 -14.53
N THR A 549 4.81 -27.45 -15.77
CA THR A 549 4.65 -26.08 -16.28
C THR A 549 3.18 -25.67 -16.36
N LEU A 550 2.30 -26.55 -16.89
CA LEU A 550 0.87 -26.28 -16.96
C LEU A 550 0.26 -26.10 -15.55
N ALA A 551 0.61 -27.00 -14.62
CA ALA A 551 0.16 -26.89 -13.23
C ALA A 551 0.60 -25.59 -12.58
N MET A 552 1.86 -25.18 -12.78
CA MET A 552 2.38 -23.93 -12.27
C MET A 552 1.68 -22.69 -12.88
N ALA A 553 1.52 -22.65 -14.20
CA ALA A 553 0.90 -21.53 -14.90
C ALA A 553 -0.58 -21.36 -14.51
N THR A 554 -1.33 -22.47 -14.43
CA THR A 554 -2.74 -22.47 -14.04
C THR A 554 -2.92 -22.12 -12.55
N ALA A 555 -2.06 -22.63 -11.66
CA ALA A 555 -2.07 -22.28 -10.25
C ALA A 555 -1.76 -20.78 -10.01
N LEU A 556 -0.85 -20.20 -10.80
CA LEU A 556 -0.56 -18.76 -10.79
C LEU A 556 -1.75 -17.93 -11.29
N ALA A 557 -2.42 -18.33 -12.37
CA ALA A 557 -3.62 -17.65 -12.85
C ALA A 557 -4.73 -17.66 -11.80
N ALA A 558 -4.94 -18.78 -11.13
CA ALA A 558 -5.89 -18.90 -10.02
C ALA A 558 -5.48 -18.04 -8.81
N TRP A 559 -4.19 -17.98 -8.48
CA TRP A 559 -3.67 -17.16 -7.37
C TRP A 559 -3.86 -15.65 -7.60
N TYR A 560 -3.59 -15.17 -8.82
CA TYR A 560 -3.74 -13.77 -9.19
C TYR A 560 -5.14 -13.46 -9.73
N SER A 561 -6.19 -14.05 -9.14
CA SER A 561 -7.60 -13.85 -9.49
C SER A 561 -8.44 -13.46 -8.26
N GLU A 562 -9.68 -13.09 -8.49
CA GLU A 562 -10.66 -12.84 -7.41
C GLU A 562 -11.02 -14.11 -6.61
N ALA A 563 -10.76 -15.29 -7.17
CA ALA A 563 -11.05 -16.59 -6.56
C ALA A 563 -9.84 -17.20 -5.83
N ARG A 564 -8.80 -16.40 -5.50
CA ARG A 564 -7.54 -16.87 -4.88
C ARG A 564 -7.70 -17.64 -3.57
N ASP A 565 -8.77 -17.36 -2.82
CA ASP A 565 -9.05 -18.00 -1.53
C ASP A 565 -9.98 -19.20 -1.64
N SER A 566 -10.34 -19.59 -2.86
CA SER A 566 -11.18 -20.77 -3.14
C SER A 566 -10.35 -22.05 -3.12
N ALA A 567 -10.96 -23.17 -2.72
CA ALA A 567 -10.28 -24.48 -2.71
C ALA A 567 -9.84 -24.93 -4.10
N LYS A 568 -10.65 -24.66 -5.13
CA LYS A 568 -10.33 -24.92 -6.55
C LYS A 568 -10.97 -23.85 -7.43
N VAL A 569 -10.27 -23.47 -8.50
CA VAL A 569 -10.68 -22.42 -9.44
C VAL A 569 -10.64 -22.99 -10.86
N PRO A 570 -11.67 -22.76 -11.69
CA PRO A 570 -11.63 -23.10 -13.11
C PRO A 570 -10.68 -22.12 -13.83
N VAL A 571 -9.68 -22.67 -14.50
CA VAL A 571 -8.67 -21.92 -15.26
C VAL A 571 -8.71 -22.42 -16.71
N LEU A 572 -8.71 -21.47 -17.64
CA LEU A 572 -8.70 -21.71 -19.08
C LEU A 572 -7.29 -21.49 -19.64
N TYR A 573 -6.92 -22.27 -20.64
CA TYR A 573 -5.69 -22.07 -21.37
C TYR A 573 -5.87 -22.37 -22.85
N THR A 574 -5.19 -21.60 -23.69
CA THR A 574 -5.24 -21.77 -25.16
C THR A 574 -3.96 -21.23 -25.80
N ARG A 575 -3.77 -21.53 -27.10
CA ARG A 575 -2.64 -20.96 -27.84
C ARG A 575 -2.83 -19.49 -28.15
N GLY A 576 -1.74 -18.73 -28.17
CA GLY A 576 -1.75 -17.29 -28.43
C GLY A 576 -2.40 -16.90 -29.76
N LYS A 577 -2.34 -17.75 -30.77
CA LYS A 577 -3.03 -17.51 -32.06
C LYS A 577 -4.54 -17.40 -31.94
N TYR A 578 -5.14 -17.92 -30.89
CA TYR A 578 -6.59 -17.91 -30.63
C TYR A 578 -7.05 -16.79 -29.69
N VAL A 579 -6.13 -15.93 -29.20
CA VAL A 579 -6.44 -14.81 -28.30
C VAL A 579 -6.40 -13.50 -29.08
N ARG A 580 -7.46 -12.69 -28.96
CA ARG A 580 -7.58 -11.39 -29.63
C ARG A 580 -7.99 -10.29 -28.63
N PRO A 581 -7.34 -9.13 -28.64
CA PRO A 581 -7.83 -7.96 -27.90
C PRO A 581 -9.21 -7.54 -28.42
N ILE A 582 -10.13 -7.21 -27.52
CA ILE A 582 -11.45 -6.67 -27.91
C ILE A 582 -11.27 -5.19 -28.28
N PRO A 583 -11.64 -4.77 -29.51
CA PRO A 583 -11.54 -3.37 -29.91
C PRO A 583 -12.35 -2.44 -29.01
N GLN A 584 -11.84 -1.24 -28.78
CA GLN A 584 -12.52 -0.20 -27.98
C GLN A 584 -12.85 -0.60 -26.53
N SER A 585 -12.19 -1.62 -26.01
CA SER A 585 -12.30 -2.05 -24.63
C SER A 585 -11.04 -1.69 -23.84
N TRP A 586 -11.05 -1.95 -22.52
CA TRP A 586 -9.89 -1.66 -21.66
C TRP A 586 -8.71 -2.59 -21.95
N ALA A 587 -7.51 -2.15 -21.55
CA ALA A 587 -6.29 -2.92 -21.73
C ALA A 587 -6.38 -4.29 -21.02
N GLY A 588 -6.06 -5.34 -21.73
CA GLY A 588 -6.16 -6.71 -21.22
C GLY A 588 -7.53 -7.38 -21.39
N HIS A 589 -8.54 -6.71 -21.97
CA HIS A 589 -9.80 -7.38 -22.31
C HIS A 589 -9.66 -8.11 -23.64
N VAL A 590 -9.89 -9.43 -23.62
CA VAL A 590 -9.66 -10.33 -24.77
C VAL A 590 -10.86 -11.21 -25.07
N SER A 591 -11.01 -11.57 -26.33
CA SER A 591 -11.79 -12.72 -26.78
C SER A 591 -10.84 -13.88 -27.09
N TYR A 592 -11.28 -15.10 -26.88
CA TYR A 592 -10.50 -16.31 -27.12
C TYR A 592 -11.38 -17.43 -27.65
N THR A 593 -10.74 -18.43 -28.24
CA THR A 593 -11.39 -19.64 -28.73
C THR A 593 -10.46 -20.83 -28.52
N HIS A 594 -10.98 -22.07 -28.71
CA HIS A 594 -10.22 -23.33 -28.59
C HIS A 594 -9.54 -23.47 -27.20
N GLU A 595 -10.20 -22.96 -26.18
CA GLU A 595 -9.74 -23.09 -24.81
C GLU A 595 -9.99 -24.49 -24.25
N GLU A 596 -9.09 -24.91 -23.41
CA GLU A 596 -9.23 -26.05 -22.50
C GLU A 596 -9.38 -25.54 -21.07
N ALA A 597 -10.08 -26.28 -20.21
CA ALA A 597 -10.37 -25.93 -18.85
C ALA A 597 -9.75 -26.92 -17.86
N LEU A 598 -9.20 -26.40 -16.76
CA LEU A 598 -8.63 -27.19 -15.67
C LEU A 598 -9.07 -26.62 -14.31
N MET A 599 -9.49 -27.52 -13.40
CA MET A 599 -9.77 -27.15 -12.00
C MET A 599 -8.49 -27.25 -11.18
N ILE A 600 -7.99 -26.12 -10.65
CA ILE A 600 -6.72 -26.04 -9.93
C ILE A 600 -6.87 -25.31 -8.59
N ALA A 601 -6.12 -25.72 -7.57
CA ALA A 601 -6.00 -24.95 -6.34
C ALA A 601 -5.09 -23.73 -6.56
N PRO A 602 -5.48 -22.52 -6.11
CA PRO A 602 -4.63 -21.35 -6.18
C PRO A 602 -3.34 -21.56 -5.39
N GLN A 603 -2.20 -21.41 -6.04
CA GLN A 603 -0.91 -21.57 -5.38
C GLN A 603 0.10 -20.53 -5.88
N LYS A 604 0.72 -19.83 -4.93
CA LYS A 604 1.88 -18.99 -5.19
C LYS A 604 3.13 -19.87 -5.19
N ASN A 605 3.84 -19.89 -6.31
CA ASN A 605 5.11 -20.59 -6.36
C ASN A 605 6.13 -19.86 -5.47
N ARG A 606 6.35 -20.36 -4.27
CA ARG A 606 7.50 -19.95 -3.44
C ARG A 606 8.73 -20.61 -4.08
N LYS A 607 9.72 -19.82 -4.49
CA LYS A 607 11.06 -20.36 -4.75
C LYS A 607 11.43 -21.21 -3.55
N SER A 608 11.58 -22.52 -3.77
CA SER A 608 12.19 -23.45 -2.83
C SER A 608 13.62 -23.01 -2.52
#